data_28c21871618f434858e4894b4d3fa2c6
#
_entry.id   28c21871618f434858e4894b4d3fa2c6
#
_cell.length_a   1.000
_cell.length_b   1.000
_cell.length_c   1.000
_cell.angle_alpha   90.00
_cell.angle_beta   90.00
_cell.angle_gamma   90.00
#
_symmetry.space_group_name_H-M   'P 1'
#
loop_
_entity.id
_entity.type
_entity.pdbx_description
1 polymer ?
#
loop_
_entity_poly.entity_id
_entity_poly.type
_entity_poly.pdbx_seq_one_letter_code
_entity_poly.pdbx_strand_id
1 'polypeptide(L)'
;MSKKILIYTEGKSDRNFLGWYLNFLKYKDHFDIFDIEGKDKLISDEFLEKIDKILNNKHQTYKQVCIIFDADKKESQESDAGFDNKLEHICKELKEKRIDFPREQIFLFPNNQDDGDLETLLLKIANHKEFINCFESYLDCIKKKEHYKPIKNIRKNMLYAYLEAFGLEDLYTKKNIFDTEGKVKDQYKGDYEKLQEVIGFDSKSLVPLKNFLERSVENNQK
;
A
#
# COMPACT_ATOMS: atom_id res chain seq x y z
N MET A 1 1.39 -15.20 23.65
CA MET A 1 1.77 -14.35 22.49
C MET A 1 0.85 -13.14 22.47
N SER A 2 1.36 -11.93 22.26
CA SER A 2 0.52 -10.76 22.07
C SER A 2 -0.27 -10.92 20.76
N LYS A 3 -1.56 -10.53 20.74
CA LYS A 3 -2.35 -10.55 19.53
C LYS A 3 -1.77 -9.55 18.52
N LYS A 4 -1.77 -9.91 17.25
CA LYS A 4 -1.30 -9.04 16.17
C LYS A 4 -2.37 -8.04 15.71
N ILE A 5 -1.94 -7.07 14.92
CA ILE A 5 -2.78 -6.13 14.18
C ILE A 5 -2.94 -6.69 12.77
N LEU A 6 -4.16 -6.70 12.26
CA LEU A 6 -4.45 -7.10 10.91
C LEU A 6 -4.48 -5.87 9.99
N ILE A 7 -3.73 -5.91 8.90
CA ILE A 7 -3.80 -4.91 7.82
C ILE A 7 -4.47 -5.53 6.61
N TYR A 8 -5.49 -4.86 6.08
CA TYR A 8 -6.04 -5.14 4.75
C TYR A 8 -5.52 -4.14 3.73
N THR A 9 -5.11 -4.65 2.56
CA THR A 9 -4.66 -3.87 1.40
C THR A 9 -5.48 -4.21 0.16
N GLU A 10 -5.46 -3.34 -0.85
CA GLU A 10 -6.18 -3.59 -2.11
C GLU A 10 -5.59 -4.74 -2.89
N GLY A 11 -4.28 -4.78 -3.00
CA GLY A 11 -3.58 -5.70 -3.87
C GLY A 11 -2.26 -6.24 -3.32
N LYS A 12 -1.65 -7.12 -4.12
CA LYS A 12 -0.39 -7.79 -3.77
C LYS A 12 0.78 -6.83 -3.69
N SER A 13 0.80 -5.81 -4.53
CA SER A 13 1.85 -4.78 -4.55
C SER A 13 1.91 -4.06 -3.22
N ASP A 14 0.76 -3.63 -2.71
CA ASP A 14 0.62 -2.93 -1.43
C ASP A 14 1.03 -3.83 -0.27
N ARG A 15 0.54 -5.08 -0.28
CA ARG A 15 0.93 -6.09 0.70
C ARG A 15 2.44 -6.32 0.71
N ASN A 16 3.06 -6.47 -0.47
CA ASN A 16 4.49 -6.69 -0.58
C ASN A 16 5.27 -5.47 -0.08
N PHE A 17 4.90 -4.27 -0.51
CA PHE A 17 5.53 -3.04 -0.03
C PHE A 17 5.45 -2.90 1.49
N LEU A 18 4.27 -3.10 2.07
CA LEU A 18 4.10 -3.05 3.52
C LEU A 18 4.92 -4.13 4.23
N GLY A 19 4.97 -5.34 3.68
CA GLY A 19 5.81 -6.40 4.21
C GLY A 19 7.28 -6.01 4.24
N TRP A 20 7.83 -5.42 3.17
CA TRP A 20 9.20 -4.91 3.15
C TRP A 20 9.41 -3.78 4.14
N TYR A 21 8.48 -2.83 4.19
CA TYR A 21 8.59 -1.68 5.09
C TYR A 21 8.52 -2.08 6.57
N LEU A 22 7.65 -3.03 6.92
CA LEU A 22 7.58 -3.59 8.27
C LEU A 22 8.85 -4.37 8.66
N ASN A 23 9.48 -5.08 7.70
CA ASN A 23 10.80 -5.71 7.94
C ASN A 23 11.89 -4.65 8.15
N PHE A 24 11.91 -3.57 7.36
CA PHE A 24 12.82 -2.44 7.54
C PHE A 24 12.66 -1.78 8.92
N LEU A 25 11.42 -1.51 9.33
CA LEU A 25 11.10 -0.92 10.65
C LEU A 25 11.27 -1.89 11.81
N LYS A 26 11.49 -3.18 11.56
CA LYS A 26 11.51 -4.27 12.56
C LYS A 26 10.18 -4.44 13.31
N TYR A 27 9.06 -4.11 12.66
CA TYR A 27 7.70 -4.18 13.22
C TYR A 27 6.89 -5.39 12.70
N LYS A 28 7.46 -6.23 11.84
CA LYS A 28 6.76 -7.38 11.21
C LYS A 28 6.04 -8.30 12.20
N ASP A 29 6.58 -8.46 13.41
CA ASP A 29 6.01 -9.35 14.42
C ASP A 29 4.70 -8.83 15.03
N HIS A 30 4.38 -7.54 14.82
CA HIS A 30 3.16 -6.91 15.30
C HIS A 30 2.00 -6.99 14.31
N PHE A 31 2.26 -7.35 13.04
CA PHE A 31 1.28 -7.23 11.96
C PHE A 31 1.15 -8.52 11.15
N ASP A 32 -0.07 -8.81 10.72
CA ASP A 32 -0.36 -9.68 9.58
C ASP A 32 -1.00 -8.84 8.46
N ILE A 33 -0.64 -9.09 7.20
CA ILE A 33 -1.11 -8.33 6.06
C ILE A 33 -1.83 -9.25 5.09
N PHE A 34 -3.06 -8.87 4.71
CA PHE A 34 -3.85 -9.58 3.70
C PHE A 34 -4.27 -8.63 2.59
N ASP A 35 -4.15 -9.09 1.34
CA ASP A 35 -4.75 -8.40 0.20
C ASP A 35 -6.16 -8.94 -0.07
N ILE A 36 -7.06 -8.04 -0.51
CA ILE A 36 -8.45 -8.39 -0.84
C ILE A 36 -8.63 -8.85 -2.28
N GLU A 37 -7.54 -9.00 -3.04
CA GLU A 37 -7.49 -9.49 -4.41
C GLU A 37 -8.38 -8.73 -5.41
N GLY A 38 -8.31 -7.41 -5.42
CA GLY A 38 -8.85 -6.54 -6.47
C GLY A 38 -9.84 -5.48 -6.02
N LYS A 39 -9.89 -4.39 -6.79
CA LYS A 39 -10.68 -3.19 -6.53
C LYS A 39 -12.19 -3.47 -6.41
N ASP A 40 -12.72 -4.38 -7.21
CA ASP A 40 -14.16 -4.75 -7.19
C ASP A 40 -14.61 -5.42 -5.88
N LYS A 41 -13.63 -5.82 -5.05
CA LYS A 41 -13.89 -6.43 -3.74
C LYS A 41 -13.69 -5.46 -2.57
N LEU A 42 -13.29 -4.24 -2.90
CA LEU A 42 -12.99 -3.17 -1.97
C LEU A 42 -14.24 -2.73 -1.28
N ILE A 43 -14.83 -3.21 -0.38
CA ILE A 43 -16.11 -2.92 0.26
C ILE A 43 -17.21 -3.87 -0.24
N SER A 44 -16.80 -5.07 -0.73
CA SER A 44 -17.76 -6.13 -0.98
C SER A 44 -18.40 -6.60 0.34
N ASP A 45 -19.63 -7.05 0.27
CA ASP A 45 -20.32 -7.63 1.43
C ASP A 45 -19.46 -8.70 2.11
N GLU A 46 -18.74 -9.53 1.35
CA GLU A 46 -17.83 -10.56 1.86
C GLU A 46 -16.67 -9.97 2.68
N PHE A 47 -16.09 -8.85 2.22
CA PHE A 47 -15.01 -8.16 2.95
C PHE A 47 -15.51 -7.53 4.24
N LEU A 48 -16.63 -6.83 4.18
CA LEU A 48 -17.28 -6.19 5.34
C LEU A 48 -17.68 -7.23 6.40
N GLU A 49 -18.25 -8.38 5.98
CA GLU A 49 -18.55 -9.49 6.89
C GLU A 49 -17.28 -10.07 7.55
N LYS A 50 -16.15 -10.14 6.83
CA LYS A 50 -14.88 -10.58 7.42
C LYS A 50 -14.39 -9.63 8.51
N ILE A 51 -14.45 -8.31 8.25
CA ILE A 51 -14.10 -7.29 9.25
C ILE A 51 -15.01 -7.45 10.47
N ASP A 52 -16.32 -7.49 10.28
CA ASP A 52 -17.30 -7.63 11.37
C ASP A 52 -17.04 -8.88 12.22
N LYS A 53 -16.83 -10.03 11.57
CA LYS A 53 -16.50 -11.30 12.27
C LYS A 53 -15.21 -11.19 13.08
N ILE A 54 -14.20 -10.47 12.61
CA ILE A 54 -12.93 -10.28 13.33
C ILE A 54 -13.11 -9.37 14.53
N LEU A 55 -13.83 -8.24 14.36
CA LEU A 55 -14.05 -7.27 15.42
C LEU A 55 -14.97 -7.78 16.52
N ASN A 56 -16.02 -8.53 16.15
CA ASN A 56 -17.06 -9.00 17.08
C ASN A 56 -16.84 -10.44 17.61
N ASN A 57 -15.74 -11.12 17.22
CA ASN A 57 -15.47 -12.48 17.70
C ASN A 57 -15.02 -12.46 19.17
N LYS A 58 -15.70 -13.22 20.03
CA LYS A 58 -15.32 -13.42 21.44
C LYS A 58 -13.90 -13.98 21.63
N HIS A 59 -13.38 -14.71 20.63
CA HIS A 59 -12.01 -15.22 20.57
C HIS A 59 -11.16 -14.40 19.59
N GLN A 60 -11.17 -13.07 19.74
CA GLN A 60 -10.42 -12.16 18.86
C GLN A 60 -9.02 -12.69 18.52
N THR A 61 -8.81 -13.04 17.27
CA THR A 61 -7.49 -13.47 16.76
C THR A 61 -6.55 -12.26 16.65
N TYR A 62 -7.12 -11.11 16.27
CA TYR A 62 -6.41 -9.84 16.14
C TYR A 62 -6.92 -8.85 17.18
N LYS A 63 -6.04 -7.97 17.61
CA LYS A 63 -6.39 -6.90 18.57
C LYS A 63 -6.97 -5.67 17.88
N GLN A 64 -6.65 -5.48 16.59
CA GLN A 64 -7.06 -4.35 15.79
C GLN A 64 -7.07 -4.73 14.31
N VAL A 65 -7.91 -4.09 13.53
CA VAL A 65 -7.91 -4.13 12.06
C VAL A 65 -7.57 -2.75 11.55
N CYS A 66 -6.68 -2.67 10.55
CA CYS A 66 -6.36 -1.46 9.80
C CYS A 66 -6.67 -1.68 8.32
N ILE A 67 -7.09 -0.61 7.65
CA ILE A 67 -7.29 -0.57 6.20
C ILE A 67 -6.23 0.35 5.61
N ILE A 68 -5.45 -0.14 4.63
CA ILE A 68 -4.47 0.65 3.90
C ILE A 68 -4.72 0.48 2.41
N PHE A 69 -5.27 1.51 1.77
CA PHE A 69 -5.70 1.50 0.37
C PHE A 69 -5.12 2.69 -0.41
N ASP A 70 -5.35 2.73 -1.72
CA ASP A 70 -5.01 3.88 -2.55
C ASP A 70 -6.11 4.94 -2.46
N ALA A 71 -5.71 6.23 -2.40
CA ALA A 71 -6.65 7.35 -2.54
C ALA A 71 -7.11 7.52 -3.99
N ASP A 72 -6.32 7.04 -4.94
CA ASP A 72 -6.43 7.31 -6.36
C ASP A 72 -6.33 8.80 -6.72
N LYS A 73 -6.21 9.13 -8.00
CA LYS A 73 -6.27 10.52 -8.48
C LYS A 73 -7.67 10.86 -8.94
N LYS A 74 -8.13 12.08 -8.65
CA LYS A 74 -9.44 12.60 -9.10
C LYS A 74 -9.67 12.52 -10.60
N GLU A 75 -8.61 12.51 -11.41
CA GLU A 75 -8.71 12.31 -12.86
C GLU A 75 -8.97 10.84 -13.25
N SER A 76 -8.93 9.90 -12.30
CA SER A 76 -9.38 8.53 -12.55
C SER A 76 -10.88 8.51 -12.81
N GLN A 77 -11.34 7.55 -13.62
CA GLN A 77 -12.78 7.42 -13.95
C GLN A 77 -13.61 6.82 -12.80
N GLU A 78 -13.00 6.59 -11.64
CA GLU A 78 -13.65 6.01 -10.48
C GLU A 78 -14.39 7.11 -9.69
N SER A 79 -15.63 6.84 -9.33
CA SER A 79 -16.51 7.82 -8.68
C SER A 79 -16.05 8.21 -7.26
N ASP A 80 -15.24 7.36 -6.62
CA ASP A 80 -14.70 7.52 -5.27
C ASP A 80 -13.24 7.97 -5.26
N ALA A 81 -12.67 8.32 -6.43
CA ALA A 81 -11.28 8.72 -6.54
C ALA A 81 -10.98 10.06 -5.86
N GLY A 82 -9.80 10.14 -5.26
CA GLY A 82 -9.33 11.26 -4.45
C GLY A 82 -9.46 10.98 -2.96
N PHE A 83 -8.52 11.52 -2.17
CA PHE A 83 -8.38 11.23 -0.75
C PHE A 83 -9.69 11.38 0.03
N ASP A 84 -10.33 12.55 -0.07
CA ASP A 84 -11.56 12.82 0.69
C ASP A 84 -12.70 11.90 0.25
N ASN A 85 -12.88 11.72 -1.07
CA ASN A 85 -13.94 10.88 -1.63
C ASN A 85 -13.77 9.41 -1.23
N LYS A 86 -12.55 8.88 -1.36
CA LYS A 86 -12.24 7.49 -0.99
C LYS A 86 -12.49 7.24 0.48
N LEU A 87 -12.00 8.15 1.33
CA LEU A 87 -12.17 8.03 2.77
C LEU A 87 -13.65 8.10 3.19
N GLU A 88 -14.41 9.04 2.61
CA GLU A 88 -15.85 9.17 2.87
C GLU A 88 -16.60 7.92 2.40
N HIS A 89 -16.27 7.41 1.22
CA HIS A 89 -16.86 6.19 0.67
C HIS A 89 -16.63 4.99 1.61
N ILE A 90 -15.38 4.73 2.02
CA ILE A 90 -15.06 3.63 2.96
C ILE A 90 -15.85 3.78 4.27
N CYS A 91 -15.86 4.98 4.88
CA CYS A 91 -16.57 5.23 6.13
C CYS A 91 -18.09 5.03 5.98
N LYS A 92 -18.67 5.46 4.86
CA LYS A 92 -20.08 5.31 4.56
C LYS A 92 -20.48 3.84 4.47
N GLU A 93 -19.76 3.05 3.68
CA GLU A 93 -20.03 1.62 3.47
C GLU A 93 -19.93 0.83 4.77
N LEU A 94 -18.90 1.09 5.59
CA LEU A 94 -18.77 0.47 6.90
C LEU A 94 -19.97 0.81 7.80
N LYS A 95 -20.39 2.09 7.81
CA LYS A 95 -21.54 2.56 8.60
C LYS A 95 -22.86 1.93 8.12
N GLU A 96 -23.09 1.80 6.83
CA GLU A 96 -24.30 1.17 6.25
C GLU A 96 -24.43 -0.30 6.70
N LYS A 97 -23.30 -0.97 6.88
CA LYS A 97 -23.24 -2.34 7.44
C LYS A 97 -23.23 -2.38 8.97
N ARG A 98 -23.34 -1.23 9.63
CA ARG A 98 -23.31 -1.09 11.10
C ARG A 98 -22.01 -1.57 11.73
N ILE A 99 -20.90 -1.48 11.00
CA ILE A 99 -19.57 -1.80 11.50
C ILE A 99 -19.00 -0.50 12.10
N ASP A 100 -18.78 -0.53 13.42
CA ASP A 100 -18.11 0.58 14.12
C ASP A 100 -16.60 0.48 13.88
N PHE A 101 -16.11 1.26 12.91
CA PHE A 101 -14.72 1.23 12.47
C PHE A 101 -14.10 2.64 12.63
N PRO A 102 -13.10 2.78 13.51
CA PRO A 102 -12.47 4.06 13.76
C PRO A 102 -11.74 4.60 12.53
N ARG A 103 -12.01 5.86 12.17
CA ARG A 103 -11.39 6.52 11.01
C ARG A 103 -9.85 6.53 11.08
N GLU A 104 -9.29 6.62 12.27
CA GLU A 104 -7.85 6.59 12.53
C GLU A 104 -7.18 5.23 12.23
N GLN A 105 -7.97 4.20 11.95
CA GLN A 105 -7.51 2.88 11.49
C GLN A 105 -7.51 2.75 9.97
N ILE A 106 -7.82 3.83 9.26
CA ILE A 106 -7.78 3.91 7.79
C ILE A 106 -6.57 4.77 7.39
N PHE A 107 -5.75 4.27 6.50
CA PHE A 107 -4.67 5.00 5.84
C PHE A 107 -4.84 4.90 4.34
N LEU A 108 -4.72 6.03 3.64
CA LEU A 108 -4.76 6.07 2.19
C LEU A 108 -3.40 6.52 1.63
N PHE A 109 -2.85 5.74 0.68
CA PHE A 109 -1.67 6.16 -0.05
C PHE A 109 -1.98 7.41 -0.89
N PRO A 110 -0.98 8.32 -1.10
CA PRO A 110 0.43 8.13 -0.76
C PRO A 110 0.81 8.52 0.68
N ASN A 111 0.03 9.35 1.38
CA ASN A 111 0.46 9.95 2.65
C ASN A 111 -0.69 10.27 3.62
N ASN A 112 -1.86 9.67 3.39
CA ASN A 112 -3.08 9.89 4.19
C ASN A 112 -3.60 11.35 4.16
N GLN A 113 -3.37 12.07 3.08
CA GLN A 113 -3.79 13.46 2.89
C GLN A 113 -3.99 13.82 1.41
N ASP A 114 -3.05 13.43 0.54
CA ASP A 114 -3.05 13.78 -0.88
C ASP A 114 -3.70 12.69 -1.72
N ASP A 115 -4.22 13.07 -2.90
CA ASP A 115 -4.66 12.14 -3.92
C ASP A 115 -3.47 11.36 -4.50
N GLY A 116 -3.67 10.09 -4.80
CA GLY A 116 -2.65 9.24 -5.42
C GLY A 116 -2.71 7.79 -4.97
N ASP A 117 -1.65 7.07 -5.26
CA ASP A 117 -1.53 5.64 -5.10
C ASP A 117 -0.15 5.26 -4.51
N LEU A 118 0.06 3.98 -4.23
CA LEU A 118 1.35 3.46 -3.78
C LEU A 118 2.46 3.79 -4.79
N GLU A 119 2.20 3.71 -6.10
CA GLU A 119 3.18 4.02 -7.14
C GLU A 119 3.64 5.49 -7.07
N THR A 120 2.72 6.41 -6.73
CA THR A 120 3.05 7.82 -6.49
C THR A 120 4.06 7.97 -5.36
N LEU A 121 3.87 7.23 -4.26
CA LEU A 121 4.81 7.23 -3.14
C LEU A 121 6.16 6.62 -3.52
N LEU A 122 6.16 5.44 -4.17
CA LEU A 122 7.39 4.73 -4.53
C LEU A 122 8.26 5.50 -5.52
N LEU A 123 7.67 6.12 -6.54
CA LEU A 123 8.38 7.00 -7.46
C LEU A 123 8.95 8.24 -6.74
N LYS A 124 8.24 8.76 -5.74
CA LYS A 124 8.72 9.89 -4.93
C LYS A 124 9.93 9.53 -4.07
N ILE A 125 9.99 8.31 -3.56
CA ILE A 125 11.09 7.82 -2.71
C ILE A 125 12.14 6.99 -3.45
N ALA A 126 12.06 6.89 -4.78
CA ALA A 126 13.09 6.28 -5.61
C ALA A 126 14.41 7.04 -5.45
N ASN A 127 15.51 6.33 -5.19
CA ASN A 127 16.83 6.94 -4.92
C ASN A 127 17.52 7.43 -6.19
N HIS A 128 17.32 6.75 -7.33
CA HIS A 128 17.93 7.08 -8.62
C HIS A 128 17.00 7.98 -9.45
N LYS A 129 16.95 9.26 -9.08
CA LYS A 129 16.07 10.25 -9.73
C LYS A 129 16.37 10.46 -11.22
N GLU A 130 17.61 10.22 -11.64
CA GLU A 130 18.02 10.30 -13.05
C GLU A 130 17.21 9.38 -13.96
N PHE A 131 16.86 8.16 -13.49
CA PHE A 131 15.98 7.24 -14.24
C PHE A 131 14.56 7.80 -14.38
N ILE A 132 14.02 8.35 -13.29
CA ILE A 132 12.69 8.96 -13.31
C ILE A 132 12.67 10.14 -14.28
N ASN A 133 13.68 11.01 -14.24
CA ASN A 133 13.81 12.18 -15.13
C ASN A 133 13.92 11.76 -16.61
N CYS A 134 14.64 10.67 -16.93
CA CYS A 134 14.70 10.13 -18.29
C CYS A 134 13.31 9.70 -18.76
N PHE A 135 12.54 9.01 -17.92
CA PHE A 135 11.19 8.57 -18.25
C PHE A 135 10.23 9.76 -18.45
N GLU A 136 10.28 10.76 -17.56
CA GLU A 136 9.49 11.98 -17.70
C GLU A 136 9.84 12.74 -18.99
N SER A 137 11.13 12.82 -19.33
CA SER A 137 11.59 13.43 -20.60
C SER A 137 11.06 12.69 -21.83
N TYR A 138 11.03 11.36 -21.78
CA TYR A 138 10.39 10.54 -22.82
C TYR A 138 8.90 10.87 -22.94
N LEU A 139 8.17 10.93 -21.82
CA LEU A 139 6.75 11.28 -21.83
C LEU A 139 6.51 12.69 -22.42
N ASP A 140 7.33 13.65 -22.04
CA ASP A 140 7.23 15.02 -22.57
C ASP A 140 7.53 15.09 -24.07
N CYS A 141 8.41 14.22 -24.55
CA CYS A 141 8.67 14.09 -25.98
C CYS A 141 7.45 13.53 -26.73
N ILE A 142 6.86 12.43 -26.25
CA ILE A 142 5.76 11.76 -26.95
C ILE A 142 4.45 12.56 -26.89
N LYS A 143 4.18 13.27 -25.79
CA LYS A 143 2.99 14.15 -25.66
C LYS A 143 2.90 15.23 -26.75
N LYS A 144 4.03 15.62 -27.33
CA LYS A 144 4.11 16.61 -28.41
C LYS A 144 3.84 16.04 -29.79
N LYS A 145 3.61 14.72 -29.90
CA LYS A 145 3.38 14.07 -31.21
C LYS A 145 1.91 14.14 -31.58
N GLU A 146 1.62 14.35 -32.86
CA GLU A 146 0.26 14.53 -33.39
C GLU A 146 -0.69 13.38 -33.06
N HIS A 147 -0.18 12.14 -33.01
CA HIS A 147 -0.98 10.94 -32.76
C HIS A 147 -0.90 10.44 -31.33
N TYR A 148 -0.41 11.28 -30.40
CA TYR A 148 -0.30 10.87 -28.99
C TYR A 148 -1.67 10.54 -28.38
N LYS A 149 -1.74 9.38 -27.73
CA LYS A 149 -2.84 9.03 -26.84
C LYS A 149 -2.28 8.83 -25.43
N PRO A 150 -2.96 9.31 -24.38
CA PRO A 150 -2.50 9.12 -23.00
C PRO A 150 -2.22 7.65 -22.68
N ILE A 151 -1.05 7.38 -22.12
CA ILE A 151 -0.67 6.03 -21.69
C ILE A 151 -1.43 5.72 -20.39
N LYS A 152 -2.20 4.64 -20.42
CA LYS A 152 -2.89 4.16 -19.21
C LYS A 152 -1.87 3.67 -18.17
N ASN A 153 -2.19 3.83 -16.90
CA ASN A 153 -1.39 3.36 -15.76
C ASN A 153 0.09 3.82 -15.82
N ILE A 154 0.32 5.05 -16.26
CA ILE A 154 1.68 5.54 -16.55
C ILE A 154 2.61 5.45 -15.35
N ARG A 155 2.14 5.74 -14.12
CA ARG A 155 2.97 5.66 -12.90
C ARG A 155 3.39 4.22 -12.62
N LYS A 156 2.47 3.29 -12.75
CA LYS A 156 2.76 1.86 -12.61
C LYS A 156 3.80 1.40 -13.63
N ASN A 157 3.65 1.83 -14.89
CA ASN A 157 4.62 1.51 -15.94
C ASN A 157 6.01 2.12 -15.65
N MET A 158 6.04 3.37 -15.15
CA MET A 158 7.30 4.02 -14.73
C MET A 158 7.97 3.27 -13.59
N LEU A 159 7.20 2.87 -12.56
CA LEU A 159 7.74 2.11 -11.43
C LEU A 159 8.25 0.74 -11.88
N TYR A 160 7.52 0.05 -12.75
CA TYR A 160 7.98 -1.22 -13.32
C TYR A 160 9.29 -1.06 -14.09
N ALA A 161 9.37 -0.10 -15.01
CA ALA A 161 10.59 0.17 -15.77
C ALA A 161 11.76 0.57 -14.85
N TYR A 162 11.47 1.33 -13.77
CA TYR A 162 12.47 1.67 -12.76
C TYR A 162 13.00 0.41 -12.05
N LEU A 163 12.11 -0.43 -11.52
CA LEU A 163 12.51 -1.66 -10.82
C LEU A 163 13.20 -2.67 -11.75
N GLU A 164 12.72 -2.80 -12.99
CA GLU A 164 13.30 -3.67 -14.02
C GLU A 164 14.75 -3.27 -14.36
N ALA A 165 15.04 -1.96 -14.41
CA ALA A 165 16.41 -1.47 -14.63
C ALA A 165 17.40 -1.96 -13.56
N PHE A 166 16.90 -2.36 -12.40
CA PHE A 166 17.68 -2.94 -11.30
C PHE A 166 17.44 -4.46 -11.13
N GLY A 167 16.63 -5.10 -11.99
CA GLY A 167 16.28 -6.51 -11.89
C GLY A 167 15.44 -6.86 -10.66
N LEU A 168 14.54 -5.94 -10.26
CA LEU A 168 13.69 -6.04 -9.05
C LEU A 168 12.18 -6.06 -9.36
N GLU A 169 11.79 -6.10 -10.63
CA GLU A 169 10.39 -6.06 -11.08
C GLU A 169 9.56 -7.20 -10.48
N ASP A 170 10.16 -8.36 -10.35
CA ASP A 170 9.54 -9.55 -9.77
C ASP A 170 9.14 -9.36 -8.31
N LEU A 171 9.91 -8.64 -7.51
CA LEU A 171 9.62 -8.42 -6.09
C LEU A 171 8.30 -7.70 -5.86
N TYR A 172 7.92 -6.80 -6.77
CA TYR A 172 6.71 -6.00 -6.63
C TYR A 172 5.42 -6.82 -6.77
N THR A 173 5.46 -7.88 -7.61
CA THR A 173 4.26 -8.67 -7.95
C THR A 173 4.32 -10.12 -7.50
N LYS A 174 5.48 -10.61 -7.07
CA LYS A 174 5.70 -12.02 -6.73
C LYS A 174 4.90 -12.43 -5.52
N LYS A 175 4.30 -13.62 -5.58
CA LYS A 175 3.65 -14.26 -4.43
C LYS A 175 4.72 -14.92 -3.55
N ASN A 176 4.46 -14.99 -2.24
CA ASN A 176 5.25 -15.78 -1.28
C ASN A 176 6.71 -15.31 -1.08
N ILE A 177 6.96 -14.00 -1.10
CA ILE A 177 8.26 -13.41 -0.75
C ILE A 177 8.56 -13.59 0.75
N PHE A 178 7.52 -13.55 1.56
CA PHE A 178 7.61 -13.67 3.01
C PHE A 178 7.29 -15.10 3.47
N ASP A 179 7.87 -15.49 4.57
CA ASP A 179 7.52 -16.71 5.29
C ASP A 179 6.23 -16.54 6.13
N THR A 180 5.85 -17.55 6.87
CA THR A 180 4.65 -17.53 7.74
C THR A 180 4.76 -16.55 8.90
N GLU A 181 5.97 -16.09 9.24
CA GLU A 181 6.24 -15.10 10.28
C GLU A 181 6.37 -13.67 9.70
N GLY A 182 6.18 -13.51 8.38
CA GLY A 182 6.32 -12.21 7.70
C GLY A 182 7.77 -11.79 7.45
N LYS A 183 8.76 -12.69 7.65
CA LYS A 183 10.17 -12.43 7.33
C LYS A 183 10.41 -12.62 5.84
N VAL A 184 11.31 -11.81 5.26
CA VAL A 184 11.80 -12.03 3.91
C VAL A 184 12.52 -13.38 3.86
N LYS A 185 12.09 -14.26 2.95
CA LYS A 185 12.71 -15.59 2.76
C LYS A 185 14.15 -15.46 2.31
N ASP A 186 15.01 -16.40 2.71
CA ASP A 186 16.44 -16.36 2.45
C ASP A 186 16.78 -16.18 0.96
N GLN A 187 16.02 -16.80 0.08
CA GLN A 187 16.22 -16.71 -1.38
C GLN A 187 15.94 -15.31 -1.95
N TYR A 188 15.29 -14.40 -1.21
CA TYR A 188 14.99 -13.03 -1.62
C TYR A 188 15.74 -11.98 -0.80
N LYS A 189 16.63 -12.37 0.10
CA LYS A 189 17.38 -11.42 0.94
C LYS A 189 18.25 -10.48 0.11
N GLY A 190 18.98 -11.01 -0.86
CA GLY A 190 19.83 -10.19 -1.74
C GLY A 190 19.02 -9.18 -2.55
N ASP A 191 17.87 -9.60 -3.10
CA ASP A 191 16.97 -8.69 -3.82
C ASP A 191 16.37 -7.64 -2.87
N TYR A 192 16.06 -8.01 -1.63
CA TYR A 192 15.55 -7.09 -0.62
C TYR A 192 16.62 -6.07 -0.18
N GLU A 193 17.87 -6.48 0.00
CA GLU A 193 18.99 -5.57 0.28
C GLU A 193 19.16 -4.57 -0.86
N LYS A 194 19.15 -5.04 -2.10
CA LYS A 194 19.21 -4.20 -3.30
C LYS A 194 18.00 -3.27 -3.42
N LEU A 195 16.80 -3.72 -3.03
CA LEU A 195 15.62 -2.88 -3.00
C LEU A 195 15.79 -1.69 -2.05
N GLN A 196 16.44 -1.90 -0.89
CA GLN A 196 16.72 -0.81 0.06
C GLN A 196 17.73 0.21 -0.48
N GLU A 197 18.58 -0.17 -1.44
CA GLU A 197 19.48 0.75 -2.12
C GLU A 197 18.76 1.62 -3.16
N VAL A 198 17.71 1.07 -3.83
CA VAL A 198 17.00 1.78 -4.90
C VAL A 198 15.73 2.50 -4.41
N ILE A 199 15.14 2.06 -3.30
CA ILE A 199 13.96 2.68 -2.67
C ILE A 199 14.35 3.22 -1.30
N GLY A 200 14.16 4.53 -1.09
CA GLY A 200 14.50 5.22 0.17
C GLY A 200 13.49 4.94 1.28
N PHE A 201 13.64 3.82 1.99
CA PHE A 201 12.77 3.46 3.12
C PHE A 201 12.91 4.39 4.34
N ASP A 202 13.95 5.20 4.42
CA ASP A 202 14.17 6.24 5.44
C ASP A 202 13.64 7.62 5.01
N SER A 203 13.02 7.72 3.83
CA SER A 203 12.49 8.97 3.28
C SER A 203 11.46 9.63 4.20
N LYS A 204 11.54 10.96 4.31
CA LYS A 204 10.52 11.78 5.01
C LYS A 204 9.11 11.60 4.45
N SER A 205 8.96 11.20 3.19
CA SER A 205 7.66 10.91 2.59
C SER A 205 6.97 9.69 3.20
N LEU A 206 7.70 8.83 3.89
CA LEU A 206 7.17 7.67 4.62
C LEU A 206 6.78 7.97 6.07
N VAL A 207 7.08 9.17 6.59
CA VAL A 207 6.75 9.55 7.98
C VAL A 207 5.26 9.41 8.29
N PRO A 208 4.30 9.81 7.42
CA PRO A 208 2.89 9.59 7.70
C PRO A 208 2.52 8.12 7.89
N LEU A 209 3.02 7.23 7.02
CA LEU A 209 2.80 5.79 7.14
C LEU A 209 3.46 5.21 8.40
N LYS A 210 4.70 5.61 8.66
CA LYS A 210 5.43 5.21 9.88
C LYS A 210 4.64 5.56 11.13
N ASN A 211 4.21 6.81 11.26
CA ASN A 211 3.44 7.28 12.42
C ASN A 211 2.08 6.55 12.56
N PHE A 212 1.44 6.20 11.45
CA PHE A 212 0.22 5.40 11.47
C PHE A 212 0.48 4.00 12.04
N LEU A 213 1.54 3.32 11.57
CA LEU A 213 1.91 1.99 12.05
C LEU A 213 2.34 2.01 13.53
N GLU A 214 3.15 3.00 13.93
CA GLU A 214 3.60 3.16 15.33
C GLU A 214 2.43 3.37 16.28
N ARG A 215 1.53 4.31 15.97
CA ARG A 215 0.30 4.53 16.78
C ARG A 215 -0.55 3.28 16.92
N SER A 216 -0.65 2.47 15.84
CA SER A 216 -1.37 1.20 15.88
C SER A 216 -0.73 0.20 16.85
N VAL A 217 0.60 0.23 17.02
CA VAL A 217 1.29 -0.60 17.99
C VAL A 217 1.13 -0.05 19.41
N GLU A 218 1.29 1.26 19.63
CA GLU A 218 1.27 1.92 20.95
C GLU A 218 -0.11 1.93 21.61
N ASN A 219 -1.18 2.21 20.86
CA ASN A 219 -2.56 2.17 21.36
C ASN A 219 -2.96 0.81 21.93
N ASN A 220 -2.14 -0.20 21.74
CA ASN A 220 -2.38 -1.56 22.17
C ASN A 220 -1.49 -2.01 23.37
N GLN A 221 -0.73 -1.07 23.96
CA GLN A 221 0.06 -1.33 25.18
C GLN A 221 -0.63 -0.82 26.45
N LYS A 222 -1.77 -0.14 26.28
CA LYS A 222 -2.63 0.32 27.39
C LYS A 222 -3.79 -0.64 27.57
#